data_06561efbe337fc227c539357e8516e26
#
_entry.id   06561efbe337fc227c539357e8516e26
#
_cell.length_a   1.000
_cell.length_b   1.000
_cell.length_c   1.000
_cell.angle_alpha   90.00
_cell.angle_beta   90.00
_cell.angle_gamma   90.00
#
_symmetry.space_group_name_H-M   'P 1'
#
loop_
_entity.id
_entity.type
_entity.pdbx_description
1 polymer ?
#
loop_
_entity_poly.entity_id
_entity_poly.type
_entity_poly.pdbx_seq_one_letter_code
_entity_poly.pdbx_strand_id
1 'polypeptide(L)'
;MLLAALGACVTAXIQANAVARGIPLRQLEVHSRGEVDPSPLWGGDRRPRPLGFESISIEVHVEADAPRDALRRLVDHAVLWSPVANTLHDPVHLDVALVTE
;
A
#
# COMPACT_ATOMS: atom_id res chain seq x y z
N MET A 1 -7.74 -1.98 -8.10
CA MET A 1 -6.91 -3.16 -7.90
C MET A 1 -5.56 -2.83 -7.27
N LEU A 2 -4.93 -1.72 -7.64
CA LEU A 2 -3.67 -1.34 -7.02
C LEU A 2 -3.81 -1.13 -5.51
N LEU A 3 -4.86 -0.43 -5.10
CA LEU A 3 -5.08 -0.17 -3.69
C LEU A 3 -5.35 -1.46 -2.92
N ALA A 4 -6.03 -2.42 -3.55
CA ALA A 4 -6.27 -3.71 -2.92
C ALA A 4 -4.96 -4.48 -2.76
N ALA A 5 -4.08 -4.42 -3.75
CA ALA A 5 -2.79 -5.10 -3.64
C ALA A 5 -1.94 -4.47 -2.54
N LEU A 6 -1.95 -3.16 -2.44
CA LEU A 6 -1.22 -2.47 -1.39
C LEU A 6 -1.75 -2.87 -0.01
N GLY A 7 -3.08 -2.86 0.15
CA GLY A 7 -3.67 -3.23 1.42
C GLY A 7 -3.39 -4.67 1.80
N ALA A 8 -3.46 -5.58 0.83
CA ALA A 8 -3.19 -6.99 1.10
C ALA A 8 -1.74 -7.20 1.50
N CYS A 9 -0.82 -6.54 0.82
CA CYS A 9 0.60 -6.69 1.14
C CYS A 9 0.90 -6.16 2.54
N VAL A 10 0.38 -4.98 2.87
CA VAL A 10 0.61 -4.40 4.19
C VAL A 10 -0.04 -5.28 5.27
N THR A 11 -1.22 -5.78 5.02
CA THR A 11 -1.89 -6.67 5.97
C THR A 11 -1.04 -7.91 6.23
N ALA A 12 -0.55 -8.53 5.20
CA ALA A 12 0.28 -9.72 5.35
C ALA A 12 1.53 -9.45 6.17
N UNK A 13 2.03 -8.41 5.92
CA UNK A 13 3.11 -8.09 6.56
C UNK A 13 2.93 -7.83 7.90
N ILE A 14 1.97 -7.13 8.29
CA ILE A 14 1.66 -6.88 9.68
C ILE A 14 1.42 -8.19 10.42
N GLN A 15 0.67 -9.06 9.80
CA GLN A 15 0.37 -10.33 10.47
C GLN A 15 1.63 -11.18 10.66
N ALA A 16 2.48 -11.24 9.66
CA ALA A 16 3.70 -12.02 9.78
C ALA A 16 4.61 -11.45 10.86
N ASN A 17 4.73 -10.13 10.93
CA ASN A 17 5.57 -9.50 11.94
C ASN A 17 4.97 -9.65 13.33
N ALA A 18 3.65 -9.64 13.43
CA ALA A 18 3.01 -9.84 14.73
C ALA A 18 3.30 -11.24 15.25
N VAL A 19 3.23 -12.24 14.36
CA VAL A 19 3.54 -13.60 14.77
C VAL A 19 5.00 -13.69 15.22
N ALA A 20 5.92 -13.11 14.46
CA ALA A 20 7.34 -13.17 14.80
C ALA A 20 7.63 -12.49 16.13
N ARG A 21 6.86 -11.49 16.51
CA ARG A 21 7.08 -10.76 17.76
C ARG A 21 6.23 -11.26 18.90
N GLY A 22 5.44 -12.29 18.67
CA GLY A 22 4.60 -12.85 19.72
C GLY A 22 3.46 -11.94 20.16
N ILE A 23 2.92 -11.15 19.23
CA ILE A 23 1.82 -10.24 19.51
C ILE A 23 0.56 -10.79 18.85
N PRO A 24 -0.34 -11.39 19.62
CA PRO A 24 -1.60 -11.87 19.02
C PRO A 24 -2.50 -10.70 18.68
N LEU A 25 -2.92 -10.63 17.46
CA LEU A 25 -3.82 -9.57 17.00
C LEU A 25 -5.25 -10.05 17.12
N ARG A 26 -6.08 -9.24 17.81
CA ARG A 26 -7.49 -9.56 17.90
C ARG A 26 -8.26 -9.06 16.71
N GLN A 27 -7.84 -7.95 16.13
CA GLN A 27 -8.51 -7.40 14.97
C GLN A 27 -7.53 -6.57 14.17
N LEU A 28 -7.61 -6.71 12.85
CA LEU A 28 -6.75 -5.93 11.96
C LEU A 28 -7.57 -5.54 10.74
N GLU A 29 -7.63 -4.24 10.48
CA GLU A 29 -8.26 -3.70 9.29
C GLU A 29 -7.31 -2.72 8.65
N VAL A 30 -7.14 -2.83 7.34
CA VAL A 30 -6.29 -1.91 6.59
C VAL A 30 -7.16 -1.27 5.52
N HIS A 31 -7.21 0.05 5.53
CA HIS A 31 -7.96 0.82 4.56
C HIS A 31 -6.98 1.62 3.71
N SER A 32 -7.05 1.44 2.40
CA SER A 32 -6.21 2.21 1.49
C SER A 32 -7.07 3.12 0.64
N ARG A 33 -6.58 4.31 0.43
CA ARG A 33 -7.28 5.34 -0.32
C ARG A 33 -6.32 6.03 -1.25
N GLY A 34 -6.77 6.24 -2.48
CA GLY A 34 -5.95 6.94 -3.45
C GLY A 34 -6.75 8.04 -4.11
N GLU A 35 -6.04 9.02 -4.63
CA GLU A 35 -6.64 10.12 -5.35
C GLU A 35 -6.05 10.22 -6.74
N VAL A 36 -6.92 10.22 -7.73
CA VAL A 36 -6.52 10.33 -9.12
C VAL A 36 -7.55 11.19 -9.84
N ASP A 37 -7.07 12.02 -10.74
CA ASP A 37 -7.93 12.82 -11.58
C ASP A 37 -8.11 12.10 -12.91
N PRO A 38 -9.29 11.56 -13.19
CA PRO A 38 -9.47 10.79 -14.44
C PRO A 38 -9.75 11.63 -15.66
N SER A 39 -9.83 12.94 -15.53
CA SER A 39 -10.22 13.76 -16.67
C SER A 39 -9.33 13.59 -17.89
N PRO A 40 -7.99 13.32 -17.77
CA PRO A 40 -7.22 13.09 -18.99
C PRO A 40 -7.68 11.89 -19.81
N LEU A 41 -8.35 10.91 -19.18
CA LEU A 41 -8.87 9.77 -19.93
C LEU A 41 -9.94 10.18 -20.93
N TRP A 42 -10.61 11.29 -20.69
CA TRP A 42 -11.68 11.77 -21.55
C TRP A 42 -11.21 12.85 -22.52
N GLY A 43 -9.91 13.10 -22.56
CA GLY A 43 -9.36 14.07 -23.48
C GLY A 43 -9.55 15.51 -23.09
N GLY A 44 -10.00 15.77 -21.85
CA GLY A 44 -10.28 17.11 -21.43
C GLY A 44 -9.16 17.83 -20.68
N ASP A 45 -8.09 17.12 -20.39
CA ASP A 45 -7.00 17.68 -19.62
C ASP A 45 -5.77 17.82 -20.49
N ARG A 46 -5.04 18.90 -20.29
CA ARG A 46 -3.84 19.17 -21.06
C ARG A 46 -2.59 19.16 -20.20
N ARG A 47 -2.66 18.50 -19.05
CA ARG A 47 -1.49 18.39 -18.21
C ARG A 47 -0.37 17.66 -18.94
N PRO A 48 0.86 18.10 -18.75
CA PRO A 48 1.97 17.49 -19.47
C PRO A 48 2.40 16.12 -18.96
N ARG A 49 1.87 15.69 -17.84
CA ARG A 49 2.32 14.44 -17.23
C ARG A 49 1.28 13.33 -17.38
N PRO A 50 1.72 12.08 -17.38
CA PRO A 50 0.78 10.96 -17.50
C PRO A 50 -0.15 10.85 -16.31
N LEU A 51 -1.28 10.19 -16.53
CA LEU A 51 -2.27 9.97 -15.50
C LEU A 51 -1.76 8.95 -14.50
N GLY A 52 -1.89 9.26 -13.22
CA GLY A 52 -1.52 8.36 -12.15
C GLY A 52 -2.10 8.84 -10.84
N PHE A 53 -1.91 8.07 -9.80
CA PHE A 53 -2.34 8.48 -8.48
C PHE A 53 -1.51 9.66 -8.01
N GLU A 54 -2.19 10.68 -7.51
CA GLU A 54 -1.52 11.84 -6.97
C GLU A 54 -1.10 11.63 -5.53
N SER A 55 -1.88 10.84 -4.79
CA SER A 55 -1.56 10.50 -3.42
C SER A 55 -2.23 9.20 -3.05
N ILE A 56 -1.62 8.47 -2.15
CA ILE A 56 -2.18 7.24 -1.60
C ILE A 56 -1.94 7.27 -0.10
N SER A 57 -2.96 6.93 0.66
CA SER A 57 -2.83 6.85 2.11
C SER A 57 -3.36 5.52 2.61
N ILE A 58 -2.82 5.10 3.74
CA ILE A 58 -3.20 3.85 4.38
C ILE A 58 -3.59 4.14 5.81
N GLU A 59 -4.72 3.59 6.24
CA GLU A 59 -5.13 3.61 7.64
C GLU A 59 -5.09 2.18 8.16
N VAL A 60 -4.43 1.99 9.29
CA VAL A 60 -4.33 0.68 9.92
C VAL A 60 -5.07 0.74 11.25
N HIS A 61 -6.07 -0.11 11.37
CA HIS A 61 -6.84 -0.25 12.60
C HIS A 61 -6.52 -1.60 13.20
N VAL A 62 -5.90 -1.58 14.37
CA VAL A 62 -5.43 -2.82 14.99
C VAL A 62 -5.83 -2.84 16.46
N GLU A 63 -6.28 -4.02 16.91
CA GLU A 63 -6.56 -4.27 18.31
C GLU A 63 -5.71 -5.44 18.78
N ALA A 64 -4.99 -5.23 19.87
CA ALA A 64 -4.13 -6.26 20.42
C ALA A 64 -3.77 -5.88 21.86
N ASP A 65 -3.38 -6.89 22.63
CA ASP A 65 -2.90 -6.67 24.00
C ASP A 65 -1.42 -6.32 23.96
N ALA A 66 -1.12 -5.11 23.55
CA ALA A 66 0.25 -4.63 23.46
C ALA A 66 0.23 -3.12 23.61
N PRO A 67 1.33 -2.52 24.08
CA PRO A 67 1.37 -1.08 24.18
C PRO A 67 1.30 -0.43 22.80
N ARG A 68 0.79 0.79 22.79
CA ARG A 68 0.65 1.52 21.53
C ARG A 68 1.97 1.63 20.81
N ASP A 69 3.08 1.85 21.56
CA ASP A 69 4.39 1.97 20.94
C ASP A 69 4.78 0.69 20.21
N ALA A 70 4.48 -0.46 20.81
CA ALA A 70 4.82 -1.73 20.19
C ALA A 70 4.02 -1.93 18.91
N LEU A 71 2.75 -1.56 18.94
CA LEU A 71 1.91 -1.68 17.74
C LEU A 71 2.38 -0.72 16.65
N ARG A 72 2.82 0.47 17.04
CA ARG A 72 3.33 1.43 16.07
C ARG A 72 4.59 0.89 15.39
N ARG A 73 5.49 0.33 16.18
CA ARG A 73 6.71 -0.24 15.60
C ARG A 73 6.40 -1.41 14.69
N LEU A 74 5.40 -2.20 15.08
CA LEU A 74 4.98 -3.33 14.25
C LEU A 74 4.49 -2.86 12.88
N VAL A 75 3.64 -1.86 12.87
CA VAL A 75 3.09 -1.36 11.62
C VAL A 75 4.18 -0.69 10.78
N ASP A 76 5.01 0.14 11.41
CA ASP A 76 6.07 0.83 10.69
C ASP A 76 7.03 -0.16 10.03
N HIS A 77 7.37 -1.22 10.75
CA HIS A 77 8.28 -2.22 10.22
C HIS A 77 7.63 -2.97 9.05
N ALA A 78 6.36 -3.30 9.17
CA ALA A 78 5.67 -4.02 8.10
C ALA A 78 5.61 -3.19 6.83
N VAL A 79 5.32 -1.90 6.97
CA VAL A 79 5.27 -1.03 5.79
C VAL A 79 6.66 -0.87 5.17
N LEU A 80 7.68 -0.74 6.02
CA LEU A 80 9.05 -0.59 5.54
C LEU A 80 9.47 -1.77 4.66
N TRP A 81 8.99 -2.96 4.98
CA TRP A 81 9.37 -4.17 4.24
C TRP A 81 8.33 -4.62 3.23
N SER A 82 7.31 -3.81 2.97
CA SER A 82 6.28 -4.17 2.01
C SER A 82 6.78 -3.91 0.59
N PRO A 83 6.88 -4.94 -0.25
CA PRO A 83 7.35 -4.72 -1.62
C PRO A 83 6.42 -3.80 -2.42
N VAL A 84 5.10 -3.93 -2.22
CA VAL A 84 4.18 -3.10 -2.97
C VAL A 84 4.29 -1.64 -2.52
N ALA A 85 4.36 -1.40 -1.20
CA ALA A 85 4.50 -0.03 -0.71
C ALA A 85 5.80 0.60 -1.19
N ASN A 86 6.89 -0.16 -1.16
CA ASN A 86 8.17 0.37 -1.61
C ASN A 86 8.17 0.65 -3.11
N THR A 87 7.50 -0.20 -3.88
CA THR A 87 7.41 0.03 -5.32
C THR A 87 6.65 1.31 -5.63
N LEU A 88 5.61 1.60 -4.85
CA LEU A 88 4.85 2.83 -5.06
C LEU A 88 5.64 4.05 -4.59
N HIS A 89 6.41 3.89 -3.51
CA HIS A 89 7.19 5.00 -2.97
C HIS A 89 8.38 5.33 -3.88
N ASP A 90 9.05 4.30 -4.40
CA ASP A 90 10.18 4.43 -5.31
C ASP A 90 9.85 3.67 -6.58
N PRO A 91 9.17 4.29 -7.52
CA PRO A 91 8.66 3.54 -8.67
C PRO A 91 9.76 2.87 -9.48
N VAL A 92 9.44 1.69 -9.98
CA VAL A 92 10.36 0.94 -10.80
C VAL A 92 10.23 1.38 -12.25
N HIS A 93 11.22 0.99 -13.05
CA HIS A 93 11.15 1.17 -14.50
C HIS A 93 10.24 0.08 -15.07
N LEU A 94 9.25 0.51 -15.82
CA LEU A 94 8.27 -0.42 -16.38
C LEU A 94 8.51 -0.59 -17.88
N ASP A 95 8.72 -1.81 -18.32
CA ASP A 95 8.87 -2.14 -19.71
C ASP A 95 7.66 -2.93 -20.18
N VAL A 96 7.15 -2.53 -21.34
CA VAL A 96 6.05 -3.24 -21.95
C VAL A 96 6.46 -3.60 -23.38
N ALA A 97 6.33 -4.86 -23.72
CA ALA A 97 6.70 -5.35 -25.04
C ALA A 97 5.50 -6.03 -25.68
N LEU A 98 5.28 -5.70 -26.96
CA LEU A 98 4.27 -6.39 -27.72
C LEU A 98 4.89 -7.63 -28.38
N VAL A 99 4.30 -8.75 -28.12
CA VAL A 99 4.73 -10.02 -28.74
C VAL A 99 3.60 -10.51 -29.62
N THR A 100 3.88 -10.62 -30.92
CA THR A 100 2.89 -11.12 -31.88
C THR A 100 3.26 -12.49 -32.35
N GLU A 101 2.24 -13.28 -32.70
CA GLU A 101 2.43 -14.65 -33.17
C GLU A 101 2.30 -14.75 -34.68
#